data_d80b2956ce8b5c1471abecba7f0f68ff
#
_entry.id   d80b2956ce8b5c1471abecba7f0f68ff
#
_cell.length_a   1.000
_cell.length_b   1.000
_cell.length_c   1.000
_cell.angle_alpha   90.00
_cell.angle_beta   90.00
_cell.angle_gamma   90.00
#
_symmetry.space_group_name_H-M   'P 1'
#
loop_
_entity.id
_entity.type
_entity.pdbx_description
1 polymer ?
#
loop_
_entity_poly.entity_id
_entity_poly.type
_entity_poly.pdbx_seq_one_letter_code
_entity_poly.pdbx_strand_id
1 'polypeptide(L)'
;MLHTSRSYGGMVTAPHHLAARAGLRVLEEGGNAIEAMVAAAAAITVVYPHMNSLGGDNFWLIHTPGGAVTGIDACGGAAALADTDYYRGQGHEAIPSRGAKAALTVAGAVSGWQEALRFSQDTWNGEMSINRLLEDAVHYAEDGAAVTRTLAFNARTKKDELKDAPGFIDNFFIDGALPEEGQRFRQPRIAATLKHLAEHGLDDFYRGELASEIAADLERAGSPLRLEDLERHKALQVKPLSLHVAGHDVFNMPPPTQGLASLLLLGVYERLGVATVEGFDFIHGLVEATKRAFQIRDRYITDPAYMDSDPAAFLD
;
A
#
# COMPACT_ATOMS: atom_id res chain seq x y z
N MET A 1 13.87 23.73 -15.74
CA MET A 1 13.12 24.61 -14.82
C MET A 1 11.98 23.77 -14.26
N LEU A 2 11.91 23.60 -12.93
CA LEU A 2 10.79 22.90 -12.30
C LEU A 2 9.60 23.86 -12.23
N HIS A 3 8.46 23.44 -12.79
CA HIS A 3 7.22 24.20 -12.71
C HIS A 3 6.31 23.59 -11.65
N THR A 4 5.81 24.42 -10.74
CA THR A 4 4.78 23.99 -9.79
C THR A 4 3.43 23.95 -10.50
N SER A 5 2.81 22.77 -10.57
CA SER A 5 1.45 22.63 -11.07
C SER A 5 0.45 23.24 -10.08
N ARG A 6 -0.57 23.91 -10.59
CA ARG A 6 -1.64 24.55 -9.82
C ARG A 6 -2.98 24.24 -10.48
N SER A 7 -4.01 23.99 -9.67
CA SER A 7 -5.36 23.71 -10.14
C SER A 7 -6.39 24.33 -9.20
N TYR A 8 -7.52 24.77 -9.74
CA TYR A 8 -8.69 25.21 -8.97
C TYR A 8 -9.69 24.07 -8.68
N GLY A 9 -9.71 23.02 -9.52
CA GLY A 9 -10.67 21.91 -9.41
C GLY A 9 -10.14 20.67 -8.67
N GLY A 10 -8.92 20.75 -8.14
CA GLY A 10 -8.30 19.62 -7.47
C GLY A 10 -7.05 19.10 -8.20
N MET A 11 -6.33 18.19 -7.56
CA MET A 11 -5.10 17.61 -8.08
C MET A 11 -4.96 16.17 -7.60
N VAL A 12 -4.51 15.30 -8.50
CA VAL A 12 -4.14 13.92 -8.17
C VAL A 12 -2.70 13.68 -8.58
N THR A 13 -1.90 13.10 -7.71
CA THR A 13 -0.53 12.68 -8.01
C THR A 13 -0.34 11.21 -7.65
N ALA A 14 0.40 10.49 -8.48
CA ALA A 14 0.70 9.08 -8.26
C ALA A 14 2.04 8.73 -8.94
N PRO A 15 2.71 7.64 -8.53
CA PRO A 15 3.95 7.17 -9.17
C PRO A 15 3.80 6.83 -10.66
N HIS A 16 2.57 6.62 -11.15
CA HIS A 16 2.28 6.36 -12.55
C HIS A 16 1.19 7.30 -13.07
N HIS A 17 1.42 7.92 -14.24
CA HIS A 17 0.51 8.93 -14.80
C HIS A 17 -0.90 8.42 -15.09
N LEU A 18 -1.07 7.12 -15.44
CA LEU A 18 -2.40 6.53 -15.67
C LEU A 18 -3.19 6.41 -14.36
N ALA A 19 -2.54 6.15 -13.22
CA ALA A 19 -3.20 6.15 -11.92
C ALA A 19 -3.63 7.57 -11.52
N ALA A 20 -2.77 8.58 -11.70
CA ALA A 20 -3.14 9.97 -11.46
C ALA A 20 -4.32 10.40 -12.37
N ARG A 21 -4.33 9.95 -13.64
CA ARG A 21 -5.40 10.21 -14.59
C ARG A 21 -6.72 9.57 -14.15
N ALA A 22 -6.72 8.32 -13.66
CA ALA A 22 -7.92 7.65 -13.16
C ALA A 22 -8.58 8.46 -12.01
N GLY A 23 -7.77 8.90 -11.04
CA GLY A 23 -8.28 9.74 -9.95
C GLY A 23 -8.74 11.12 -10.43
N LEU A 24 -8.03 11.75 -11.38
CA LEU A 24 -8.43 13.05 -11.92
C LEU A 24 -9.79 12.99 -12.62
N ARG A 25 -10.05 11.94 -13.39
CA ARG A 25 -11.37 11.73 -14.02
C ARG A 25 -12.51 11.69 -13.00
N VAL A 26 -12.29 11.01 -11.87
CA VAL A 26 -13.29 10.97 -10.79
C VAL A 26 -13.55 12.37 -10.22
N LEU A 27 -12.50 13.20 -10.03
CA LEU A 27 -12.70 14.60 -9.61
C LEU A 27 -13.47 15.42 -10.67
N GLU A 28 -13.14 15.25 -11.95
CA GLU A 28 -13.81 15.95 -13.06
C GLU A 28 -15.30 15.57 -13.19
N GLU A 29 -15.66 14.36 -12.80
CA GLU A 29 -17.02 13.84 -12.76
C GLU A 29 -17.79 14.20 -11.48
N GLY A 30 -17.17 14.95 -10.56
CA GLY A 30 -17.78 15.45 -9.33
C GLY A 30 -17.57 14.56 -8.11
N GLY A 31 -16.76 13.51 -8.21
CA GLY A 31 -16.32 12.71 -7.07
C GLY A 31 -15.40 13.51 -6.14
N ASN A 32 -15.31 13.08 -4.89
CA ASN A 32 -14.45 13.70 -3.89
C ASN A 32 -13.02 13.11 -3.89
N ALA A 33 -12.15 13.66 -3.05
CA ALA A 33 -10.73 13.28 -3.01
C ALA A 33 -10.50 11.81 -2.61
N ILE A 34 -11.36 11.22 -1.77
CA ILE A 34 -11.25 9.81 -1.37
C ILE A 34 -11.64 8.91 -2.54
N GLU A 35 -12.76 9.20 -3.19
CA GLU A 35 -13.22 8.45 -4.38
C GLU A 35 -12.18 8.52 -5.49
N ALA A 36 -11.60 9.68 -5.74
CA ALA A 36 -10.50 9.87 -6.68
C ALA A 36 -9.27 9.02 -6.32
N MET A 37 -8.91 8.96 -5.03
CA MET A 37 -7.77 8.17 -4.59
C MET A 37 -8.04 6.66 -4.62
N VAL A 38 -9.28 6.19 -4.42
CA VAL A 38 -9.64 4.78 -4.61
C VAL A 38 -9.47 4.39 -6.09
N ALA A 39 -9.95 5.21 -7.03
CA ALA A 39 -9.76 4.96 -8.44
C ALA A 39 -8.27 4.95 -8.85
N ALA A 40 -7.49 5.90 -8.31
CA ALA A 40 -6.04 5.93 -8.53
C ALA A 40 -5.34 4.71 -7.91
N ALA A 41 -5.74 4.28 -6.68
CA ALA A 41 -5.21 3.12 -5.99
C ALA A 41 -5.55 1.82 -6.73
N ALA A 42 -6.75 1.68 -7.28
CA ALA A 42 -7.11 0.54 -8.12
C ALA A 42 -6.27 0.52 -9.41
N ALA A 43 -6.18 1.65 -10.11
CA ALA A 43 -5.43 1.76 -11.36
C ALA A 43 -3.93 1.46 -11.17
N ILE A 44 -3.30 1.91 -10.06
CA ILE A 44 -1.88 1.70 -9.84
C ILE A 44 -1.52 0.24 -9.61
N THR A 45 -2.44 -0.58 -9.06
CA THR A 45 -2.21 -2.03 -8.90
C THR A 45 -2.05 -2.74 -10.24
N VAL A 46 -2.61 -2.16 -11.30
CA VAL A 46 -2.55 -2.68 -12.67
C VAL A 46 -1.35 -2.12 -13.43
N VAL A 47 -1.15 -0.79 -13.39
CA VAL A 47 -0.15 -0.12 -14.24
C VAL A 47 1.25 -0.07 -13.62
N TYR A 48 1.37 -0.39 -12.33
CA TYR A 48 2.63 -0.40 -11.58
C TYR A 48 2.75 -1.61 -10.63
N PRO A 49 2.51 -2.85 -11.16
CA PRO A 49 2.26 -4.05 -10.34
C PRO A 49 3.48 -4.58 -9.59
N HIS A 50 4.68 -4.11 -9.92
CA HIS A 50 5.92 -4.49 -9.21
C HIS A 50 6.11 -3.71 -7.90
N MET A 51 5.28 -2.70 -7.62
CA MET A 51 5.31 -1.89 -6.41
C MET A 51 3.97 -1.83 -5.69
N ASN A 52 2.87 -2.15 -6.36
CA ASN A 52 1.52 -2.08 -5.81
C ASN A 52 0.70 -3.28 -6.27
N SER A 53 -0.18 -3.80 -5.42
CA SER A 53 -1.04 -4.92 -5.78
C SER A 53 -2.32 -4.94 -4.95
N LEU A 54 -3.31 -5.72 -5.40
CA LEU A 54 -4.48 -6.06 -4.57
C LEU A 54 -4.07 -6.87 -3.34
N GLY A 55 -2.96 -7.59 -3.43
CA GLY A 55 -2.37 -8.40 -2.36
C GLY A 55 -1.48 -7.63 -1.38
N GLY A 56 -1.46 -6.31 -1.41
CA GLY A 56 -0.62 -5.46 -0.57
C GLY A 56 -1.36 -4.84 0.61
N ASP A 57 -0.62 -4.01 1.35
CA ASP A 57 -1.16 -3.17 2.42
C ASP A 57 -1.74 -1.87 1.88
N ASN A 58 -2.52 -1.17 2.72
CA ASN A 58 -3.06 0.13 2.40
C ASN A 58 -3.14 1.01 3.64
N PHE A 59 -2.70 2.26 3.51
CA PHE A 59 -2.74 3.25 4.58
C PHE A 59 -3.26 4.57 4.05
N TRP A 60 -4.07 5.26 4.86
CA TRP A 60 -4.64 6.57 4.52
C TRP A 60 -4.33 7.59 5.59
N LEU A 61 -4.06 8.81 5.15
CA LEU A 61 -4.15 10.02 5.96
C LEU A 61 -5.13 10.96 5.25
N ILE A 62 -6.25 11.21 5.92
CA ILE A 62 -7.36 12.00 5.38
C ILE A 62 -7.48 13.27 6.20
N HIS A 63 -7.21 14.41 5.57
CA HIS A 63 -7.42 15.72 6.17
C HIS A 63 -8.79 16.26 5.76
N THR A 64 -9.64 16.58 6.74
CA THR A 64 -10.94 17.15 6.48
C THR A 64 -10.88 18.69 6.48
N PRO A 65 -11.79 19.38 5.77
CA PRO A 65 -11.82 20.86 5.77
C PRO A 65 -11.90 21.51 7.15
N GLY A 66 -12.36 20.79 8.17
CA GLY A 66 -12.40 21.24 9.56
C GLY A 66 -11.08 21.10 10.33
N GLY A 67 -9.99 20.66 9.67
CA GLY A 67 -8.67 20.52 10.27
C GLY A 67 -8.40 19.17 10.96
N ALA A 68 -9.38 18.28 11.07
CA ALA A 68 -9.16 16.95 11.62
C ALA A 68 -8.39 16.05 10.62
N VAL A 69 -7.46 15.25 11.14
CA VAL A 69 -6.74 14.24 10.37
C VAL A 69 -7.08 12.86 10.90
N THR A 70 -7.61 11.99 10.03
CA THR A 70 -7.93 10.60 10.33
C THR A 70 -6.98 9.69 9.59
N GLY A 71 -6.45 8.67 10.26
CA GLY A 71 -5.73 7.57 9.63
C GLY A 71 -6.66 6.39 9.36
N ILE A 72 -6.39 5.62 8.31
CA ILE A 72 -6.93 4.27 8.15
C ILE A 72 -5.75 3.32 8.03
N ASP A 73 -5.71 2.36 8.93
CA ASP A 73 -4.77 1.25 8.91
C ASP A 73 -5.43 0.02 8.30
N ALA A 74 -4.93 -0.38 7.16
CA ALA A 74 -5.35 -1.58 6.44
C ALA A 74 -4.14 -2.46 6.11
N CYS A 75 -3.17 -2.55 7.02
CA CYS A 75 -2.16 -3.61 6.93
C CYS A 75 -2.74 -4.92 7.46
N GLY A 76 -2.38 -6.01 6.82
CA GLY A 76 -2.86 -7.33 7.20
C GLY A 76 -2.11 -7.91 8.38
N GLY A 77 -2.84 -8.50 9.31
CA GLY A 77 -2.24 -9.32 10.37
C GLY A 77 -1.61 -10.59 9.81
N ALA A 78 -0.66 -11.17 10.56
CA ALA A 78 -0.06 -12.45 10.21
C ALA A 78 -1.10 -13.58 10.30
N ALA A 79 -0.94 -14.60 9.45
CA ALA A 79 -1.72 -15.83 9.49
C ALA A 79 -1.60 -16.50 10.86
N ALA A 80 -2.68 -17.09 11.34
CA ALA A 80 -2.68 -17.82 12.61
C ALA A 80 -1.67 -18.98 12.64
N LEU A 81 -1.37 -19.56 11.48
CA LEU A 81 -0.37 -20.63 11.32
C LEU A 81 1.07 -20.12 11.19
N ALA A 82 1.30 -18.82 11.05
CA ALA A 82 2.64 -18.26 10.83
C ALA A 82 3.43 -18.15 12.14
N ASP A 83 3.70 -19.25 12.79
CA ASP A 83 4.50 -19.35 13.99
C ASP A 83 5.89 -19.98 13.75
N THR A 84 6.69 -20.01 14.80
CA THR A 84 8.03 -20.58 14.77
C THR A 84 8.03 -22.06 14.38
N ASP A 85 7.05 -22.82 14.84
CA ASP A 85 6.99 -24.26 14.63
C ASP A 85 6.60 -24.59 13.18
N TYR A 86 5.71 -23.78 12.57
CA TYR A 86 5.36 -23.87 11.17
C TYR A 86 6.60 -23.76 10.27
N TYR A 87 7.44 -22.74 10.49
CA TYR A 87 8.61 -22.51 9.66
C TYR A 87 9.74 -23.49 9.96
N ARG A 88 10.04 -23.76 11.22
CA ARG A 88 11.10 -24.70 11.62
C ARG A 88 10.78 -26.15 11.26
N GLY A 89 9.50 -26.53 11.40
CA GLY A 89 9.01 -27.85 10.98
C GLY A 89 9.19 -28.12 9.48
N GLN A 90 9.32 -27.07 8.67
CA GLN A 90 9.58 -27.14 7.24
C GLN A 90 11.07 -26.88 6.87
N GLY A 91 11.97 -26.86 7.87
CA GLY A 91 13.41 -26.69 7.67
C GLY A 91 13.87 -25.25 7.43
N HIS A 92 13.05 -24.25 7.80
CA HIS A 92 13.43 -22.85 7.66
C HIS A 92 13.91 -22.30 9.01
N GLU A 93 15.09 -21.70 9.06
CA GLU A 93 15.61 -20.98 10.24
C GLU A 93 15.03 -19.58 10.37
N ALA A 94 14.58 -18.99 9.26
CA ALA A 94 13.95 -17.69 9.18
C ALA A 94 12.81 -17.71 8.14
N ILE A 95 11.90 -16.75 8.23
CA ILE A 95 10.85 -16.56 7.22
C ILE A 95 11.52 -16.30 5.86
N PRO A 96 11.17 -17.05 4.80
CA PRO A 96 11.69 -16.82 3.45
C PRO A 96 11.38 -15.41 2.97
N SER A 97 12.29 -14.79 2.23
CA SER A 97 12.09 -13.44 1.70
C SER A 97 11.21 -13.37 0.46
N ARG A 98 10.91 -14.50 -0.18
CA ARG A 98 10.14 -14.61 -1.43
C ARG A 98 9.32 -15.91 -1.47
N GLY A 99 8.33 -15.93 -2.37
CA GLY A 99 7.50 -17.10 -2.61
C GLY A 99 6.33 -17.22 -1.64
N ALA A 100 5.58 -18.32 -1.74
CA ALA A 100 4.33 -18.52 -1.02
C ALA A 100 4.48 -18.49 0.51
N LYS A 101 5.60 -18.97 1.05
CA LYS A 101 5.86 -18.96 2.48
C LYS A 101 6.20 -17.56 3.03
N ALA A 102 6.57 -16.62 2.16
CA ALA A 102 6.72 -15.21 2.51
C ALA A 102 5.39 -14.44 2.45
N ALA A 103 4.37 -14.99 1.78
CA ALA A 103 3.01 -14.46 1.76
C ALA A 103 2.28 -14.93 3.04
N LEU A 104 2.57 -14.29 4.15
CA LEU A 104 2.11 -14.70 5.48
C LEU A 104 1.15 -13.70 6.14
N THR A 105 1.01 -12.51 5.58
CA THR A 105 0.06 -11.50 6.08
C THR A 105 -1.13 -11.36 5.15
N VAL A 106 -2.28 -11.04 5.70
CA VAL A 106 -3.50 -10.80 4.92
C VAL A 106 -3.32 -9.57 4.03
N ALA A 107 -3.79 -9.66 2.79
CA ALA A 107 -3.81 -8.53 1.87
C ALA A 107 -4.82 -7.47 2.33
N GLY A 108 -4.38 -6.28 2.72
CA GLY A 108 -5.24 -5.26 3.31
C GLY A 108 -5.73 -4.19 2.35
N ALA A 109 -5.17 -4.09 1.13
CA ALA A 109 -5.43 -2.97 0.22
C ALA A 109 -6.92 -2.74 -0.06
N VAL A 110 -7.66 -3.80 -0.37
CA VAL A 110 -9.09 -3.71 -0.72
C VAL A 110 -9.95 -3.29 0.48
N SER A 111 -9.62 -3.75 1.71
CA SER A 111 -10.31 -3.32 2.93
C SER A 111 -10.05 -1.84 3.24
N GLY A 112 -8.85 -1.34 2.92
CA GLY A 112 -8.52 0.08 3.03
C GLY A 112 -9.36 0.95 2.09
N TRP A 113 -9.62 0.48 0.86
CA TRP A 113 -10.54 1.16 -0.06
C TRP A 113 -11.97 1.16 0.48
N GLN A 114 -12.43 0.02 0.98
CA GLN A 114 -13.77 -0.12 1.54
C GLN A 114 -13.98 0.83 2.72
N GLU A 115 -13.04 0.89 3.67
CA GLU A 115 -13.14 1.76 4.83
C GLU A 115 -13.03 3.25 4.45
N ALA A 116 -12.17 3.60 3.48
CA ALA A 116 -12.07 4.95 2.97
C ALA A 116 -13.37 5.40 2.27
N LEU A 117 -14.00 4.54 1.48
CA LEU A 117 -15.29 4.83 0.84
C LEU A 117 -16.40 4.98 1.89
N ARG A 118 -16.41 4.14 2.93
CA ARG A 118 -17.35 4.28 4.05
C ARG A 118 -17.17 5.63 4.75
N PHE A 119 -15.92 6.02 5.05
CA PHE A 119 -15.62 7.35 5.62
C PHE A 119 -16.07 8.48 4.68
N SER A 120 -15.85 8.34 3.37
CA SER A 120 -16.30 9.31 2.35
C SER A 120 -17.81 9.47 2.36
N GLN A 121 -18.55 8.37 2.38
CA GLN A 121 -20.00 8.38 2.44
C GLN A 121 -20.53 9.05 3.72
N ASP A 122 -19.99 8.65 4.88
CA ASP A 122 -20.43 9.12 6.19
C ASP A 122 -20.10 10.61 6.43
N THR A 123 -18.97 11.09 5.86
CA THR A 123 -18.45 12.42 6.19
C THR A 123 -18.65 13.45 5.07
N TRP A 124 -18.56 13.03 3.82
CA TRP A 124 -18.59 13.90 2.63
C TRP A 124 -19.70 13.58 1.65
N ASN A 125 -20.62 12.65 1.99
CA ASN A 125 -21.71 12.19 1.14
C ASN A 125 -21.19 11.68 -0.22
N GLY A 126 -20.10 10.91 -0.24
CA GLY A 126 -19.58 10.29 -1.46
C GLY A 126 -20.59 9.31 -2.05
N GLU A 127 -20.84 9.42 -3.35
CA GLU A 127 -21.88 8.65 -4.05
C GLU A 127 -21.37 7.88 -5.27
N MET A 128 -20.08 7.98 -5.60
CA MET A 128 -19.50 7.28 -6.75
C MET A 128 -19.60 5.77 -6.57
N SER A 129 -20.17 5.10 -7.57
CA SER A 129 -20.30 3.64 -7.54
C SER A 129 -18.93 2.96 -7.64
N ILE A 130 -18.78 1.81 -6.97
CA ILE A 130 -17.55 1.02 -7.06
C ILE A 130 -17.24 0.60 -8.50
N ASN A 131 -18.27 0.33 -9.33
CA ASN A 131 -18.12 0.06 -10.76
C ASN A 131 -17.37 1.20 -11.46
N ARG A 132 -17.78 2.47 -11.21
CA ARG A 132 -17.11 3.62 -11.81
C ARG A 132 -15.69 3.78 -11.31
N LEU A 133 -15.46 3.58 -10.02
CA LEU A 133 -14.13 3.74 -9.40
C LEU A 133 -13.12 2.69 -9.90
N LEU A 134 -13.57 1.49 -10.25
CA LEU A 134 -12.69 0.42 -10.76
C LEU A 134 -12.60 0.41 -12.30
N GLU A 135 -13.40 1.19 -13.03
CA GLU A 135 -13.51 1.17 -14.50
C GLU A 135 -12.15 1.38 -15.20
N ASP A 136 -11.40 2.42 -14.81
CA ASP A 136 -10.09 2.70 -15.43
C ASP A 136 -9.09 1.57 -15.15
N ALA A 137 -9.10 0.97 -13.96
CA ALA A 137 -8.24 -0.16 -13.61
C ALA A 137 -8.58 -1.39 -14.46
N VAL A 138 -9.87 -1.70 -14.60
CA VAL A 138 -10.36 -2.79 -15.47
C VAL A 138 -9.94 -2.55 -16.91
N HIS A 139 -10.15 -1.34 -17.44
CA HIS A 139 -9.74 -0.97 -18.80
C HIS A 139 -8.23 -1.19 -19.02
N TYR A 140 -7.38 -0.71 -18.12
CA TYR A 140 -5.93 -0.91 -18.25
C TYR A 140 -5.50 -2.37 -18.10
N ALA A 141 -6.20 -3.16 -17.31
CA ALA A 141 -5.92 -4.59 -17.17
C ALA A 141 -6.31 -5.39 -18.42
N GLU A 142 -7.42 -5.07 -19.07
CA GLU A 142 -7.90 -5.74 -20.28
C GLU A 142 -7.17 -5.29 -21.55
N ASP A 143 -7.14 -3.99 -21.81
CA ASP A 143 -6.57 -3.44 -23.02
C ASP A 143 -5.04 -3.34 -22.96
N GLY A 144 -4.52 -3.36 -21.75
CA GLY A 144 -3.09 -3.29 -21.43
C GLY A 144 -2.58 -1.88 -21.25
N ALA A 145 -1.55 -1.77 -20.42
CA ALA A 145 -0.74 -0.57 -20.22
C ALA A 145 0.68 -0.80 -20.76
N ALA A 146 1.41 0.30 -21.02
CA ALA A 146 2.80 0.19 -21.42
C ALA A 146 3.67 -0.28 -20.25
N VAL A 147 4.52 -1.28 -20.48
CA VAL A 147 5.54 -1.70 -19.51
C VAL A 147 6.44 -0.53 -19.18
N THR A 148 6.55 -0.20 -17.89
CA THR A 148 7.49 0.84 -17.44
C THR A 148 8.92 0.31 -17.42
N ARG A 149 9.90 1.22 -17.52
CA ARG A 149 11.32 0.88 -17.35
C ARG A 149 11.58 0.14 -16.04
N THR A 150 10.95 0.57 -14.96
CA THR A 150 11.12 -0.04 -13.63
C THR A 150 10.49 -1.43 -13.55
N LEU A 151 9.35 -1.68 -14.18
CA LEU A 151 8.77 -3.02 -14.28
C LEU A 151 9.71 -3.97 -15.05
N ALA A 152 10.17 -3.57 -16.24
CA ALA A 152 11.10 -4.36 -17.03
C ALA A 152 12.41 -4.66 -16.28
N PHE A 153 12.96 -3.65 -15.60
CA PHE A 153 14.17 -3.78 -14.77
C PHE A 153 13.95 -4.76 -13.60
N ASN A 154 12.87 -4.60 -12.84
CA ASN A 154 12.58 -5.47 -11.68
C ASN A 154 12.27 -6.91 -12.11
N ALA A 155 11.48 -7.11 -13.17
CA ALA A 155 11.19 -8.44 -13.70
C ALA A 155 12.49 -9.19 -14.07
N ARG A 156 13.43 -8.51 -14.72
CA ARG A 156 14.73 -9.07 -15.07
C ARG A 156 15.60 -9.36 -13.85
N THR A 157 15.71 -8.40 -12.94
CA THR A 157 16.59 -8.49 -11.75
C THR A 157 16.10 -9.55 -10.76
N LYS A 158 14.77 -9.72 -10.64
CA LYS A 158 14.15 -10.64 -9.69
C LYS A 158 13.75 -11.98 -10.28
N LYS A 159 14.02 -12.22 -11.56
CA LYS A 159 13.66 -13.46 -12.26
C LYS A 159 14.11 -14.71 -11.51
N ASP A 160 15.38 -14.77 -11.12
CA ASP A 160 15.95 -15.97 -10.50
C ASP A 160 15.42 -16.22 -9.09
N GLU A 161 15.01 -15.15 -8.37
CA GLU A 161 14.37 -15.24 -7.06
C GLU A 161 12.89 -15.67 -7.15
N LEU A 162 12.22 -15.39 -8.28
CA LEU A 162 10.76 -15.52 -8.43
C LEU A 162 10.33 -16.58 -9.45
N LYS A 163 11.23 -17.12 -10.27
CA LYS A 163 10.89 -18.06 -11.36
C LYS A 163 10.10 -19.29 -10.90
N ASP A 164 10.33 -19.73 -9.66
CA ASP A 164 9.66 -20.88 -9.06
C ASP A 164 8.44 -20.48 -8.21
N ALA A 165 8.16 -19.16 -8.07
CA ALA A 165 6.97 -18.69 -7.38
C ALA A 165 5.73 -18.90 -8.27
N PRO A 166 4.65 -19.52 -7.73
CA PRO A 166 3.42 -19.76 -8.49
C PRO A 166 2.88 -18.46 -9.11
N GLY A 167 2.58 -18.52 -10.41
CA GLY A 167 2.01 -17.41 -11.15
C GLY A 167 2.97 -16.32 -11.61
N PHE A 168 4.25 -16.33 -11.21
CA PHE A 168 5.18 -15.27 -11.64
C PHE A 168 5.37 -15.25 -13.16
N ILE A 169 5.69 -16.39 -13.74
CA ILE A 169 5.90 -16.50 -15.20
C ILE A 169 4.59 -16.22 -15.95
N ASP A 170 3.50 -16.81 -15.50
CA ASP A 170 2.18 -16.69 -16.16
C ASP A 170 1.63 -15.27 -16.17
N ASN A 171 1.94 -14.46 -15.15
CA ASN A 171 1.39 -13.12 -15.02
C ASN A 171 2.35 -12.00 -15.45
N PHE A 172 3.67 -12.21 -15.40
CA PHE A 172 4.64 -11.14 -15.68
C PHE A 172 5.43 -11.32 -16.98
N PHE A 173 5.35 -12.50 -17.63
CA PHE A 173 5.98 -12.70 -18.93
C PHE A 173 5.00 -12.38 -20.06
N ILE A 174 5.51 -11.84 -21.15
CA ILE A 174 4.76 -11.54 -22.36
C ILE A 174 5.25 -12.51 -23.43
N ASP A 175 4.35 -13.35 -23.98
CA ASP A 175 4.68 -14.35 -24.99
C ASP A 175 5.87 -15.26 -24.59
N GLY A 176 5.95 -15.62 -23.31
CA GLY A 176 7.01 -16.50 -22.76
C GLY A 176 8.35 -15.80 -22.52
N ALA A 177 8.44 -14.49 -22.69
CA ALA A 177 9.64 -13.69 -22.47
C ALA A 177 9.47 -12.65 -21.37
N LEU A 178 10.57 -12.17 -20.80
CA LEU A 178 10.56 -11.03 -19.88
C LEU A 178 9.99 -9.78 -20.56
N PRO A 179 9.19 -8.97 -19.85
CA PRO A 179 8.61 -7.77 -20.42
C PRO A 179 9.69 -6.74 -20.75
N GLU A 180 9.55 -6.07 -21.90
CA GLU A 180 10.40 -4.96 -22.33
C GLU A 180 9.68 -3.62 -22.17
N GLU A 181 10.45 -2.55 -21.91
CA GLU A 181 9.90 -1.18 -21.80
C GLU A 181 9.08 -0.82 -23.03
N GLY A 182 7.86 -0.31 -22.84
CA GLY A 182 6.94 0.10 -23.88
C GLY A 182 6.08 -1.01 -24.48
N GLN A 183 6.35 -2.28 -24.19
CA GLN A 183 5.45 -3.37 -24.60
C GLN A 183 4.09 -3.23 -23.95
N ARG A 184 3.05 -3.76 -24.63
CA ARG A 184 1.70 -3.82 -24.08
C ARG A 184 1.58 -4.96 -23.07
N PHE A 185 1.34 -4.62 -21.81
CA PHE A 185 1.17 -5.56 -20.71
C PHE A 185 -0.32 -5.67 -20.33
N ARG A 186 -0.89 -6.84 -20.53
CA ARG A 186 -2.29 -7.17 -20.19
C ARG A 186 -2.34 -8.10 -19.00
N GLN A 187 -3.36 -7.91 -18.17
CA GLN A 187 -3.55 -8.70 -16.95
C GLN A 187 -5.01 -9.17 -16.84
N PRO A 188 -5.45 -10.11 -17.70
CA PRO A 188 -6.86 -10.51 -17.78
C PRO A 188 -7.39 -11.11 -16.47
N ARG A 189 -6.55 -11.75 -15.67
CA ARG A 189 -6.96 -12.28 -14.35
C ARG A 189 -7.27 -11.15 -13.36
N ILE A 190 -6.43 -10.12 -13.32
CA ILE A 190 -6.69 -8.93 -12.47
C ILE A 190 -7.95 -8.20 -12.96
N ALA A 191 -8.17 -8.10 -14.27
CA ALA A 191 -9.39 -7.53 -14.82
C ALA A 191 -10.64 -8.30 -14.36
N ALA A 192 -10.60 -9.64 -14.37
CA ALA A 192 -11.70 -10.49 -13.90
C ALA A 192 -11.94 -10.26 -12.39
N THR A 193 -10.88 -10.24 -11.58
CA THR A 193 -10.98 -9.95 -10.13
C THR A 193 -11.59 -8.58 -9.86
N LEU A 194 -11.14 -7.53 -10.55
CA LEU A 194 -11.69 -6.18 -10.39
C LEU A 194 -13.15 -6.08 -10.80
N LYS A 195 -13.56 -6.76 -11.88
CA LYS A 195 -14.96 -6.85 -12.29
C LYS A 195 -15.81 -7.58 -11.27
N HIS A 196 -15.32 -8.70 -10.75
CA HIS A 196 -15.99 -9.44 -9.69
C HIS A 196 -16.23 -8.55 -8.47
N LEU A 197 -15.19 -7.82 -8.00
CA LEU A 197 -15.33 -6.88 -6.90
C LEU A 197 -16.28 -5.71 -7.20
N ALA A 198 -16.33 -5.25 -8.44
CA ALA A 198 -17.28 -4.23 -8.88
C ALA A 198 -18.73 -4.72 -8.80
N GLU A 199 -19.00 -5.98 -9.12
CA GLU A 199 -20.32 -6.60 -9.15
C GLU A 199 -20.79 -7.07 -7.77
N HIS A 200 -19.91 -7.67 -6.96
CA HIS A 200 -20.26 -8.31 -5.69
C HIS A 200 -19.87 -7.47 -4.45
N GLY A 201 -19.11 -6.38 -4.64
CA GLY A 201 -18.64 -5.51 -3.57
C GLY A 201 -17.25 -5.89 -3.05
N LEU A 202 -16.58 -4.93 -2.41
CA LEU A 202 -15.20 -5.09 -1.95
C LEU A 202 -15.06 -6.12 -0.82
N ASP A 203 -16.12 -6.37 -0.05
CA ASP A 203 -16.09 -7.34 1.06
C ASP A 203 -15.95 -8.80 0.58
N ASP A 204 -16.30 -9.07 -0.67
CA ASP A 204 -16.15 -10.41 -1.28
C ASP A 204 -14.68 -10.89 -1.31
N PHE A 205 -13.73 -9.94 -1.36
CA PHE A 205 -12.29 -10.23 -1.24
C PHE A 205 -11.93 -10.92 0.09
N TYR A 206 -12.73 -10.74 1.13
CA TYR A 206 -12.46 -11.23 2.49
C TYR A 206 -13.49 -12.27 2.96
N ARG A 207 -14.74 -12.23 2.50
CA ARG A 207 -15.86 -13.02 3.06
C ARG A 207 -16.79 -13.63 2.02
N GLY A 208 -16.36 -13.64 0.74
CA GLY A 208 -17.16 -14.15 -0.37
C GLY A 208 -16.51 -15.30 -1.13
N GLU A 209 -16.93 -15.45 -2.38
CA GLU A 209 -16.42 -16.46 -3.29
C GLU A 209 -14.94 -16.22 -3.58
N LEU A 210 -14.57 -14.97 -3.86
CA LEU A 210 -13.18 -14.59 -4.13
C LEU A 210 -12.25 -14.88 -2.95
N ALA A 211 -12.70 -14.64 -1.70
CA ALA A 211 -11.94 -14.99 -0.50
C ALA A 211 -11.62 -16.49 -0.44
N SER A 212 -12.61 -17.32 -0.74
CA SER A 212 -12.48 -18.79 -0.74
C SER A 212 -11.49 -19.25 -1.82
N GLU A 213 -11.53 -18.65 -3.02
CA GLU A 213 -10.58 -18.93 -4.10
C GLU A 213 -9.16 -18.52 -3.74
N ILE A 214 -8.98 -17.30 -3.20
CA ILE A 214 -7.68 -16.77 -2.76
C ILE A 214 -7.09 -17.68 -1.67
N ALA A 215 -7.87 -18.06 -0.66
CA ALA A 215 -7.41 -18.92 0.42
C ALA A 215 -6.99 -20.31 -0.09
N ALA A 216 -7.79 -20.90 -0.99
CA ALA A 216 -7.46 -22.19 -1.60
C ALA A 216 -6.17 -22.13 -2.44
N ASP A 217 -5.94 -21.05 -3.19
CA ASP A 217 -4.73 -20.82 -3.97
C ASP A 217 -3.49 -20.66 -3.08
N LEU A 218 -3.61 -19.87 -2.03
CA LEU A 218 -2.53 -19.66 -1.06
C LEU A 218 -2.17 -20.95 -0.33
N GLU A 219 -3.16 -21.75 0.08
CA GLU A 219 -2.92 -23.05 0.71
C GLU A 219 -2.22 -24.03 -0.24
N ARG A 220 -2.70 -24.15 -1.50
CA ARG A 220 -2.03 -24.97 -2.52
C ARG A 220 -0.59 -24.54 -2.79
N ALA A 221 -0.33 -23.25 -2.74
CA ALA A 221 1.01 -22.70 -2.93
C ALA A 221 1.92 -22.92 -1.71
N GLY A 222 1.39 -23.32 -0.56
CA GLY A 222 2.14 -23.52 0.70
C GLY A 222 2.30 -22.26 1.55
N SER A 223 1.41 -21.26 1.40
CA SER A 223 1.30 -20.14 2.33
C SER A 223 0.69 -20.59 3.67
N PRO A 224 1.01 -19.94 4.79
CA PRO A 224 0.34 -20.20 6.06
C PRO A 224 -1.08 -19.61 6.13
N LEU A 225 -1.46 -18.69 5.25
CA LEU A 225 -2.77 -18.04 5.24
C LEU A 225 -3.91 -19.02 4.97
N ARG A 226 -5.01 -18.83 5.68
CA ARG A 226 -6.25 -19.58 5.55
C ARG A 226 -7.45 -18.63 5.39
N LEU A 227 -8.60 -19.18 5.04
CA LEU A 227 -9.83 -18.39 4.85
C LEU A 227 -10.19 -17.59 6.11
N GLU A 228 -10.06 -18.20 7.28
CA GLU A 228 -10.37 -17.55 8.55
C GLU A 228 -9.49 -16.35 8.85
N ASP A 229 -8.27 -16.29 8.29
CA ASP A 229 -7.39 -15.13 8.42
C ASP A 229 -7.92 -13.96 7.58
N LEU A 230 -8.40 -14.25 6.34
CA LEU A 230 -9.05 -13.25 5.51
C LEU A 230 -10.35 -12.76 6.16
N GLU A 231 -11.21 -13.64 6.60
CA GLU A 231 -12.51 -13.31 7.21
C GLU A 231 -12.40 -12.42 8.45
N ARG A 232 -11.34 -12.59 9.24
CA ARG A 232 -11.09 -11.76 10.43
C ARG A 232 -10.57 -10.38 10.11
N HIS A 233 -9.98 -10.20 8.94
CA HIS A 233 -9.35 -8.94 8.59
C HIS A 233 -10.36 -7.81 8.42
N LYS A 234 -10.01 -6.63 8.97
CA LYS A 234 -10.74 -5.37 8.80
C LYS A 234 -9.76 -4.20 8.87
N ALA A 235 -9.91 -3.25 7.97
CA ALA A 235 -9.25 -1.95 8.10
C ALA A 235 -9.82 -1.19 9.32
N LEU A 236 -8.96 -0.44 10.01
CA LEU A 236 -9.30 0.29 11.22
C LEU A 236 -9.05 1.78 11.04
N GLN A 237 -9.99 2.60 11.49
CA GLN A 237 -9.69 4.03 11.68
C GLN A 237 -8.79 4.20 12.89
N VAL A 238 -7.72 4.96 12.74
CA VAL A 238 -6.72 5.20 13.78
C VAL A 238 -6.42 6.69 13.91
N LYS A 239 -6.00 7.11 15.10
CA LYS A 239 -5.48 8.46 15.30
C LYS A 239 -4.05 8.52 14.77
N PRO A 240 -3.74 9.39 13.79
CA PRO A 240 -2.37 9.57 13.34
C PRO A 240 -1.47 10.10 14.44
N LEU A 241 -0.18 9.78 14.33
CA LEU A 241 0.86 10.49 15.08
C LEU A 241 1.05 11.88 14.48
N SER A 242 1.37 12.85 15.34
CA SER A 242 1.66 14.23 14.89
C SER A 242 2.88 14.79 15.59
N LEU A 243 3.60 15.65 14.90
CA LEU A 243 4.72 16.41 15.44
C LEU A 243 4.67 17.83 14.87
N HIS A 244 4.83 18.83 15.74
CA HIS A 244 5.03 20.21 15.30
C HIS A 244 6.52 20.42 14.98
N VAL A 245 6.83 20.70 13.72
CA VAL A 245 8.21 20.88 13.24
C VAL A 245 8.24 21.94 12.15
N ALA A 246 9.23 22.81 12.17
CA ALA A 246 9.43 23.91 11.21
C ALA A 246 8.16 24.80 11.00
N GLY A 247 7.39 25.01 12.08
CA GLY A 247 6.16 25.81 12.03
C GLY A 247 4.94 25.12 11.41
N HIS A 248 5.01 23.79 11.24
CA HIS A 248 3.94 22.98 10.63
C HIS A 248 3.62 21.76 11.49
N ASP A 249 2.35 21.35 11.49
CA ASP A 249 1.94 20.07 12.04
C ASP A 249 2.11 18.99 10.97
N VAL A 250 2.98 18.03 11.24
CA VAL A 250 3.30 16.91 10.34
C VAL A 250 2.66 15.65 10.92
N PHE A 251 1.91 14.93 10.09
CA PHE A 251 1.20 13.72 10.48
C PHE A 251 1.80 12.50 9.80
N ASN A 252 1.79 11.37 10.52
CA ASN A 252 2.13 10.09 9.93
C ASN A 252 1.35 8.96 10.63
N MET A 253 1.34 7.78 10.00
CA MET A 253 0.67 6.61 10.54
C MET A 253 1.39 6.07 11.78
N PRO A 254 0.63 5.55 12.78
CA PRO A 254 1.22 4.86 13.93
C PRO A 254 1.86 3.52 13.52
N PRO A 255 2.57 2.84 14.45
CA PRO A 255 2.98 1.46 14.24
C PRO A 255 1.81 0.57 13.78
N PRO A 256 2.10 -0.46 12.93
CA PRO A 256 3.43 -1.02 12.63
C PRO A 256 4.20 -0.29 11.52
N THR A 257 3.75 0.88 11.06
CA THR A 257 4.43 1.63 10.01
C THR A 257 5.73 2.30 10.48
N GLN A 258 6.50 2.81 9.52
CA GLN A 258 7.70 3.62 9.79
C GLN A 258 7.37 5.09 10.17
N GLY A 259 6.09 5.41 10.37
CA GLY A 259 5.63 6.77 10.62
C GLY A 259 6.28 7.42 11.83
N LEU A 260 6.36 6.71 12.97
CA LEU A 260 7.03 7.21 14.17
C LEU A 260 8.50 7.52 13.91
N ALA A 261 9.24 6.61 13.25
CA ALA A 261 10.66 6.82 12.96
C ALA A 261 10.88 8.05 12.07
N SER A 262 9.97 8.29 11.11
CA SER A 262 10.02 9.47 10.25
C SER A 262 9.80 10.77 11.03
N LEU A 263 8.82 10.80 11.93
CA LEU A 263 8.55 11.98 12.76
C LEU A 263 9.70 12.23 13.76
N LEU A 264 10.23 11.18 14.39
CA LEU A 264 11.41 11.28 15.27
C LEU A 264 12.61 11.84 14.53
N LEU A 265 12.88 11.37 13.30
CA LEU A 265 13.96 11.89 12.46
C LEU A 265 13.80 13.39 12.24
N LEU A 266 12.60 13.85 11.88
CA LEU A 266 12.32 15.27 11.65
C LEU A 266 12.51 16.09 12.91
N GLY A 267 11.98 15.65 14.06
CA GLY A 267 12.11 16.35 15.33
C GLY A 267 13.55 16.42 15.85
N VAL A 268 14.32 15.35 15.72
CA VAL A 268 15.75 15.35 16.07
C VAL A 268 16.53 16.26 15.13
N TYR A 269 16.25 16.19 13.82
CA TYR A 269 16.94 17.02 12.83
C TYR A 269 16.69 18.52 13.07
N GLU A 270 15.48 18.93 13.37
CA GLU A 270 15.16 20.31 13.72
C GLU A 270 15.96 20.81 14.91
N ARG A 271 16.08 19.97 15.97
CA ARG A 271 16.85 20.29 17.18
C ARG A 271 18.37 20.40 16.94
N LEU A 272 18.89 19.84 15.83
CA LEU A 272 20.30 20.01 15.45
C LEU A 272 20.60 21.42 14.93
N GLY A 273 19.58 22.19 14.52
CA GLY A 273 19.73 23.57 14.07
C GLY A 273 20.56 23.71 12.79
N VAL A 274 20.59 22.69 11.93
CA VAL A 274 21.34 22.73 10.66
C VAL A 274 20.67 23.74 9.72
N ALA A 275 21.40 24.81 9.41
CA ALA A 275 20.86 25.92 8.61
C ALA A 275 21.06 25.72 7.09
N THR A 276 21.90 24.81 6.67
CA THR A 276 22.18 24.53 5.26
C THR A 276 21.24 23.47 4.70
N VAL A 277 20.86 23.61 3.43
CA VAL A 277 20.00 22.62 2.72
C VAL A 277 20.80 21.71 1.79
N GLU A 278 22.12 21.88 1.77
CA GLU A 278 23.06 21.09 0.97
C GLU A 278 24.40 20.97 1.71
N GLY A 279 25.24 20.04 1.23
CA GLY A 279 26.59 19.86 1.74
C GLY A 279 26.71 18.89 2.92
N PHE A 280 27.90 18.88 3.55
CA PHE A 280 28.24 17.90 4.58
C PHE A 280 27.33 18.00 5.80
N ASP A 281 27.13 19.19 6.36
CA ASP A 281 26.36 19.37 7.59
C ASP A 281 24.91 18.93 7.42
N PHE A 282 24.31 19.19 6.26
CA PHE A 282 22.98 18.73 5.91
C PHE A 282 22.90 17.19 5.92
N ILE A 283 23.76 16.53 5.15
CA ILE A 283 23.75 15.06 5.04
C ILE A 283 24.15 14.40 6.36
N HIS A 284 25.17 14.92 7.04
CA HIS A 284 25.60 14.41 8.33
C HIS A 284 24.51 14.54 9.39
N GLY A 285 23.83 15.68 9.44
CA GLY A 285 22.69 15.90 10.36
C GLY A 285 21.54 14.92 10.10
N LEU A 286 21.17 14.67 8.83
CA LEU A 286 20.15 13.68 8.48
C LEU A 286 20.56 12.26 8.90
N VAL A 287 21.81 11.87 8.65
CA VAL A 287 22.31 10.54 9.03
C VAL A 287 22.30 10.36 10.56
N GLU A 288 22.76 11.35 11.32
CA GLU A 288 22.77 11.27 12.79
C GLU A 288 21.33 11.27 13.36
N ALA A 289 20.42 12.07 12.82
CA ALA A 289 19.01 12.05 13.20
C ALA A 289 18.38 10.68 12.91
N THR A 290 18.65 10.11 11.73
CA THR A 290 18.18 8.77 11.34
C THR A 290 18.68 7.70 12.32
N LYS A 291 19.96 7.71 12.66
CA LYS A 291 20.52 6.75 13.63
C LYS A 291 19.81 6.80 14.98
N ARG A 292 19.47 8.00 15.47
CA ARG A 292 18.74 8.17 16.74
C ARG A 292 17.30 7.68 16.63
N ALA A 293 16.61 8.04 15.57
CA ALA A 293 15.25 7.55 15.32
C ALA A 293 15.20 6.02 15.22
N PHE A 294 16.17 5.40 14.55
CA PHE A 294 16.23 3.95 14.38
C PHE A 294 16.58 3.21 15.68
N GLN A 295 17.37 3.79 16.61
CA GLN A 295 17.57 3.22 17.93
C GLN A 295 16.27 3.07 18.72
N ILE A 296 15.37 4.05 18.62
CA ILE A 296 14.04 3.98 19.25
C ILE A 296 13.17 2.94 18.51
N ARG A 297 13.13 3.03 17.19
CA ARG A 297 12.34 2.09 16.36
C ARG A 297 12.73 0.64 16.66
N ASP A 298 14.00 0.31 16.57
CA ASP A 298 14.48 -1.07 16.68
C ASP A 298 14.32 -1.65 18.10
N ARG A 299 14.22 -0.78 19.10
CA ARG A 299 14.06 -1.21 20.50
C ARG A 299 12.61 -1.31 20.95
N TYR A 300 11.73 -0.42 20.48
CA TYR A 300 10.42 -0.24 21.09
C TYR A 300 9.25 -0.48 20.12
N ILE A 301 9.49 -0.44 18.80
CA ILE A 301 8.42 -0.55 17.82
C ILE A 301 8.34 -1.97 17.28
N THR A 302 7.18 -2.57 17.45
CA THR A 302 6.85 -3.92 17.01
C THR A 302 5.36 -3.98 16.64
N ASP A 303 4.77 -5.15 16.60
CA ASP A 303 3.33 -5.33 16.50
C ASP A 303 2.64 -4.58 17.66
N PRO A 304 1.68 -3.69 17.38
CA PRO A 304 0.99 -2.89 18.40
C PRO A 304 0.40 -3.71 19.54
N ALA A 305 -0.02 -4.96 19.29
CA ALA A 305 -0.55 -5.86 20.33
C ALA A 305 0.50 -6.26 21.39
N TYR A 306 1.79 -6.08 21.10
CA TYR A 306 2.92 -6.44 21.97
C TYR A 306 3.75 -5.22 22.38
N MET A 307 3.25 -4.01 22.14
CA MET A 307 3.95 -2.79 22.57
C MET A 307 3.53 -2.39 23.98
N ASP A 308 4.52 -2.15 24.84
CA ASP A 308 4.31 -1.71 26.23
C ASP A 308 4.21 -0.18 26.38
N SER A 309 4.50 0.58 25.31
CA SER A 309 4.59 2.04 25.34
C SER A 309 3.70 2.67 24.29
N ASP A 310 3.08 3.81 24.62
CA ASP A 310 2.39 4.64 23.64
C ASP A 310 3.41 5.24 22.67
N PRO A 311 3.29 4.98 21.35
CA PRO A 311 4.18 5.57 20.34
C PRO A 311 4.21 7.09 20.38
N ALA A 312 3.11 7.76 20.73
CA ALA A 312 3.05 9.21 20.79
C ALA A 312 3.99 9.81 21.86
N ALA A 313 4.22 9.08 22.96
CA ALA A 313 5.10 9.55 24.04
C ALA A 313 6.58 9.73 23.62
N PHE A 314 7.00 9.14 22.51
CA PHE A 314 8.35 9.35 21.95
C PHE A 314 8.50 10.66 21.17
N LEU A 315 7.39 11.36 20.90
CA LEU A 315 7.39 12.62 20.13
C LEU A 315 7.34 13.88 21.01
N ASP A 316 7.24 13.73 22.33
CA ASP A 316 7.18 14.82 23.33
C ASP A 316 8.57 15.50 23.56
#